data_13f6834739b69a3fca54a5167da95690
#
_entry.id   13f6834739b69a3fca54a5167da95690
#
_cell.length_a   1.000
_cell.length_b   1.000
_cell.length_c   1.000
_cell.angle_alpha   90.00
_cell.angle_beta   90.00
_cell.angle_gamma   90.00
#
_symmetry.space_group_name_H-M   'P 1'
#
loop_
_entity.id
_entity.type
_entity.pdbx_description
1 polymer ?
#
loop_
_entity_poly.entity_id
_entity_poly.type
_entity_poly.pdbx_seq_one_letter_code
_entity_poly.pdbx_strand_id
1 'polypeptide(L)'
;CADDPNHTEDKRSLYGAHNFIIIAGEKNFGLFFDYPSKLTFDIGYTRMDTLRVSCENADLALYVIDGDTPYDIVKQFRGMIGHSYIPPKFAFGFGQSRWGYKTKEDFEKVAQGYRENHIPLDMIYMDIDYMDSYKDFTVNDDFEDFPAFVREMKDQHIRLIPIIDAGVKIEDGYDVYEEGVKNRYFCQREDGSDFVAAVWPGDTHFPDVLNPEARKWFGDKYRFLTDQGIEGFWNDMN
;
A
#
# COMPACT_ATOMS: atom_id res chain seq x y z
N CYS A 1 2.35 -5.19 -13.42
CA CYS A 1 1.12 -4.46 -13.12
C CYS A 1 1.01 -3.23 -14.01
N ALA A 2 -0.19 -2.76 -14.26
CA ALA A 2 -0.47 -1.55 -15.04
C ALA A 2 -1.61 -0.80 -14.35
N ASP A 3 -1.44 0.51 -14.20
CA ASP A 3 -2.48 1.40 -13.67
C ASP A 3 -3.52 1.70 -14.77
N ASP A 4 -4.32 0.70 -15.06
CA ASP A 4 -5.38 0.76 -16.05
C ASP A 4 -6.60 -0.04 -15.57
N PRO A 5 -7.68 0.63 -15.16
CA PRO A 5 -8.87 -0.02 -14.61
C PRO A 5 -9.73 -0.73 -15.67
N ASN A 6 -9.46 -0.52 -16.96
CA ASN A 6 -10.23 -1.16 -18.02
C ASN A 6 -9.78 -2.60 -18.20
N HIS A 7 -10.57 -3.53 -17.69
CA HIS A 7 -10.32 -4.96 -17.81
C HIS A 7 -11.09 -5.51 -19.03
N THR A 8 -10.32 -5.87 -20.07
CA THR A 8 -10.82 -6.54 -21.28
C THR A 8 -10.28 -7.96 -21.35
N GLU A 9 -10.91 -8.84 -22.13
CA GLU A 9 -10.51 -10.24 -22.25
C GLU A 9 -9.09 -10.43 -22.83
N ASP A 10 -8.61 -9.44 -23.62
CA ASP A 10 -7.31 -9.46 -24.27
C ASP A 10 -6.23 -8.70 -23.48
N LYS A 11 -6.56 -8.19 -22.30
CA LYS A 11 -5.61 -7.44 -21.46
C LYS A 11 -4.48 -8.33 -20.99
N ARG A 12 -3.24 -7.94 -21.31
CA ARG A 12 -2.03 -8.71 -21.01
C ARG A 12 -1.39 -8.41 -19.66
N SER A 13 -1.80 -7.33 -19.01
CA SER A 13 -1.27 -6.92 -17.71
C SER A 13 -2.41 -6.58 -16.77
N LEU A 14 -2.34 -7.07 -15.54
CA LEU A 14 -3.31 -6.79 -14.51
C LEU A 14 -2.83 -5.62 -13.62
N TYR A 15 -3.77 -4.86 -13.07
CA TYR A 15 -3.47 -3.81 -12.08
C TYR A 15 -2.81 -4.39 -10.83
N GLY A 16 -3.37 -5.48 -10.30
CA GLY A 16 -2.79 -6.25 -9.21
C GLY A 16 -2.83 -7.74 -9.53
N ALA A 17 -1.83 -8.48 -9.12
CA ALA A 17 -1.76 -9.91 -9.33
C ALA A 17 -1.09 -10.61 -8.14
N HIS A 18 -1.57 -11.81 -7.85
CA HIS A 18 -0.93 -12.73 -6.91
C HIS A 18 -0.48 -13.96 -7.66
N ASN A 19 0.76 -14.39 -7.41
CA ASN A 19 1.35 -15.56 -8.06
C ASN A 19 0.89 -16.87 -7.40
N PHE A 20 -0.38 -16.95 -7.04
CA PHE A 20 -1.00 -18.11 -6.40
C PHE A 20 -2.27 -18.51 -7.17
N ILE A 21 -2.31 -19.75 -7.60
CA ILE A 21 -3.42 -20.32 -8.38
C ILE A 21 -3.94 -21.57 -7.66
N ILE A 22 -5.26 -21.72 -7.61
CA ILE A 22 -5.92 -22.94 -7.15
C ILE A 22 -6.53 -23.63 -8.36
N ILE A 23 -6.17 -24.89 -8.55
CA ILE A 23 -6.78 -25.79 -9.52
C ILE A 23 -7.81 -26.66 -8.77
N ALA A 24 -9.08 -26.53 -9.13
CA ALA A 24 -10.18 -27.30 -8.57
C ALA A 24 -10.72 -28.28 -9.61
N GLY A 25 -10.84 -29.56 -9.26
CA GLY A 25 -11.29 -30.62 -10.15
C GLY A 25 -11.45 -31.94 -9.39
N GLU A 26 -11.18 -33.06 -10.04
CA GLU A 26 -11.15 -34.38 -9.37
C GLU A 26 -10.09 -34.43 -8.26
N LYS A 27 -9.00 -33.68 -8.44
CA LYS A 27 -8.01 -33.39 -7.42
C LYS A 27 -7.84 -31.89 -7.31
N ASN A 28 -7.77 -31.42 -6.08
CA ASN A 28 -7.54 -30.01 -5.80
C ASN A 28 -6.07 -29.80 -5.41
N PHE A 29 -5.44 -28.77 -5.97
CA PHE A 29 -4.10 -28.37 -5.56
C PHE A 29 -3.87 -26.87 -5.83
N GLY A 30 -2.98 -26.27 -5.04
CA GLY A 30 -2.51 -24.91 -5.22
C GLY A 30 -1.11 -24.87 -5.80
N LEU A 31 -0.83 -23.84 -6.60
CA LEU A 31 0.49 -23.53 -7.10
C LEU A 31 0.86 -22.12 -6.67
N PHE A 32 1.91 -21.99 -5.88
CA PHE A 32 2.48 -20.70 -5.50
C PHE A 32 3.84 -20.54 -6.14
N PHE A 33 3.96 -19.50 -6.96
CA PHE A 33 5.20 -19.12 -7.63
C PHE A 33 5.85 -18.00 -6.84
N ASP A 34 6.78 -18.33 -5.96
CA ASP A 34 7.54 -17.35 -5.19
C ASP A 34 8.65 -16.76 -6.08
N TYR A 35 8.27 -15.71 -6.79
CA TYR A 35 9.09 -15.03 -7.77
C TYR A 35 8.77 -13.54 -7.79
N PRO A 36 9.72 -12.66 -7.42
CA PRO A 36 9.47 -11.23 -7.23
C PRO A 36 9.52 -10.40 -8.52
N SER A 37 9.47 -11.04 -9.69
CA SER A 37 9.56 -10.37 -10.98
C SER A 37 8.44 -10.83 -11.91
N LYS A 38 8.53 -10.46 -13.19
CA LYS A 38 7.49 -10.73 -14.18
C LYS A 38 7.30 -12.22 -14.44
N LEU A 39 6.07 -12.67 -14.26
CA LEU A 39 5.59 -13.99 -14.69
C LEU A 39 4.56 -13.84 -15.80
N THR A 40 4.61 -14.74 -16.77
CA THR A 40 3.57 -14.86 -17.80
C THR A 40 2.87 -16.21 -17.62
N PHE A 41 1.54 -16.16 -17.46
CA PHE A 41 0.70 -17.32 -17.33
C PHE A 41 -0.08 -17.54 -18.64
N ASP A 42 0.02 -18.74 -19.21
CA ASP A 42 -0.79 -19.22 -20.32
C ASP A 42 -1.64 -20.38 -19.80
N ILE A 43 -2.88 -20.08 -19.46
CA ILE A 43 -3.82 -21.01 -18.84
C ILE A 43 -4.83 -21.45 -19.89
N GLY A 44 -4.52 -22.54 -20.60
CA GLY A 44 -5.41 -23.11 -21.61
C GLY A 44 -5.58 -22.27 -22.88
N TYR A 45 -4.85 -21.17 -23.04
CA TYR A 45 -5.00 -20.29 -24.20
C TYR A 45 -4.32 -20.86 -25.45
N THR A 46 -3.04 -21.21 -25.37
CA THR A 46 -2.32 -21.84 -26.51
C THR A 46 -2.72 -23.31 -26.66
N ARG A 47 -2.92 -24.02 -25.55
CA ARG A 47 -3.37 -25.41 -25.51
C ARG A 47 -4.33 -25.59 -24.34
N MET A 48 -5.54 -26.04 -24.63
CA MET A 48 -6.65 -26.12 -23.64
C MET A 48 -6.34 -27.00 -22.42
N ASP A 49 -5.45 -27.95 -22.57
CA ASP A 49 -5.06 -28.93 -21.54
C ASP A 49 -3.76 -28.57 -20.80
N THR A 50 -3.25 -27.36 -21.00
CA THR A 50 -1.89 -26.99 -20.54
C THR A 50 -1.91 -25.67 -19.78
N LEU A 51 -1.30 -25.66 -18.61
CA LEU A 51 -0.83 -24.47 -17.92
C LEU A 51 0.67 -24.30 -18.20
N ARG A 52 1.04 -23.17 -18.81
CA ARG A 52 2.44 -22.78 -19.01
C ARG A 52 2.73 -21.51 -18.21
N VAL A 53 3.79 -21.55 -17.42
CA VAL A 53 4.30 -20.37 -16.73
C VAL A 53 5.72 -20.08 -17.20
N SER A 54 5.97 -18.82 -17.55
CA SER A 54 7.28 -18.37 -18.03
C SER A 54 7.80 -17.25 -17.14
N CYS A 55 9.07 -17.33 -16.79
CA CYS A 55 9.82 -16.32 -16.03
C CYS A 55 11.09 -15.92 -16.80
N GLU A 56 11.64 -14.74 -16.53
CA GLU A 56 12.81 -14.22 -17.21
C GLU A 56 14.12 -14.75 -16.61
N ASN A 57 14.15 -15.08 -15.33
CA ASN A 57 15.31 -15.58 -14.60
C ASN A 57 15.03 -16.96 -14.02
N ALA A 58 16.09 -17.75 -13.80
CA ALA A 58 16.00 -19.12 -13.32
C ALA A 58 15.77 -19.25 -11.79
N ASP A 59 15.82 -18.16 -11.06
CA ASP A 59 15.68 -18.13 -9.59
C ASP A 59 14.22 -18.10 -9.17
N LEU A 60 13.55 -19.23 -9.38
CA LEU A 60 12.12 -19.44 -9.08
C LEU A 60 11.94 -20.55 -8.06
N ALA A 61 11.22 -20.28 -6.98
CA ALA A 61 10.68 -21.32 -6.09
C ALA A 61 9.20 -21.59 -6.43
N LEU A 62 8.87 -22.85 -6.68
CA LEU A 62 7.49 -23.31 -6.90
C LEU A 62 7.06 -24.21 -5.74
N TYR A 63 5.96 -23.82 -5.10
CA TYR A 63 5.31 -24.61 -4.06
C TYR A 63 4.03 -25.23 -4.62
N VAL A 64 3.92 -26.56 -4.48
CA VAL A 64 2.70 -27.31 -4.80
C VAL A 64 2.02 -27.66 -3.48
N ILE A 65 0.78 -27.23 -3.32
CA ILE A 65 0.01 -27.37 -2.08
C ILE A 65 -1.16 -28.30 -2.38
N ASP A 66 -1.13 -29.50 -1.80
CA ASP A 66 -2.20 -30.49 -1.91
C ASP A 66 -3.30 -30.24 -0.87
N GLY A 67 -4.56 -30.53 -1.19
CA GLY A 67 -5.66 -30.38 -0.24
C GLY A 67 -6.97 -30.98 -0.76
N ASP A 68 -7.78 -31.51 0.16
CA ASP A 68 -9.07 -32.11 -0.17
C ASP A 68 -10.06 -31.04 -0.70
N THR A 69 -9.93 -29.82 -0.22
CA THR A 69 -10.78 -28.70 -0.63
C THR A 69 -9.95 -27.44 -0.95
N PRO A 70 -10.46 -26.49 -1.72
CA PRO A 70 -9.82 -25.18 -1.90
C PRO A 70 -9.54 -24.45 -0.57
N TYR A 71 -10.36 -24.65 0.46
CA TYR A 71 -10.15 -24.10 1.80
C TYR A 71 -8.90 -24.65 2.47
N ASP A 72 -8.64 -25.93 2.34
CA ASP A 72 -7.44 -26.58 2.91
C ASP A 72 -6.18 -26.04 2.26
N ILE A 73 -6.24 -25.83 0.94
CA ILE A 73 -5.15 -25.25 0.17
C ILE A 73 -4.85 -23.81 0.64
N VAL A 74 -5.89 -22.96 0.76
CA VAL A 74 -5.74 -21.58 1.26
C VAL A 74 -5.22 -21.55 2.70
N LYS A 75 -5.69 -22.46 3.56
CA LYS A 75 -5.22 -22.58 4.94
C LYS A 75 -3.74 -22.91 5.02
N GLN A 76 -3.27 -23.85 4.19
CA GLN A 76 -1.86 -24.22 4.13
C GLN A 76 -1.02 -23.07 3.55
N PHE A 77 -1.47 -22.44 2.46
CA PHE A 77 -0.82 -21.26 1.88
C PHE A 77 -0.65 -20.13 2.91
N ARG A 78 -1.70 -19.85 3.69
CA ARG A 78 -1.63 -18.88 4.78
C ARG A 78 -0.68 -19.28 5.91
N GLY A 79 -0.52 -20.57 6.15
CA GLY A 79 0.48 -21.09 7.08
C GLY A 79 1.91 -20.79 6.61
N MET A 80 2.14 -20.78 5.31
CA MET A 80 3.44 -20.47 4.69
C MET A 80 3.76 -18.97 4.69
N ILE A 81 2.79 -18.13 4.31
CA ILE A 81 2.99 -16.67 4.16
C ILE A 81 2.68 -15.87 5.42
N GLY A 82 2.16 -16.51 6.46
CA GLY A 82 1.78 -15.89 7.72
C GLY A 82 0.29 -15.52 7.81
N HIS A 83 -0.12 -15.13 9.00
CA HIS A 83 -1.50 -14.74 9.27
C HIS A 83 -1.71 -13.25 8.95
N SER A 84 -2.86 -12.94 8.34
CA SER A 84 -3.25 -11.54 8.15
C SER A 84 -3.52 -10.89 9.51
N TYR A 85 -3.11 -9.65 9.65
CA TYR A 85 -3.55 -8.80 10.75
C TYR A 85 -5.08 -8.68 10.71
N ILE A 86 -5.70 -8.80 11.87
CA ILE A 86 -7.14 -8.53 12.00
C ILE A 86 -7.27 -7.07 12.45
N PRO A 87 -7.72 -6.18 11.55
CA PRO A 87 -7.81 -4.78 11.88
C PRO A 87 -8.96 -4.49 12.87
N PRO A 88 -8.98 -3.31 13.51
CA PRO A 88 -10.07 -2.90 14.37
C PRO A 88 -11.38 -2.78 13.57
N LYS A 89 -12.51 -2.84 14.29
CA LYS A 89 -13.84 -2.93 13.68
C LYS A 89 -14.16 -1.83 12.67
N PHE A 90 -13.70 -0.60 12.90
CA PHE A 90 -13.95 0.53 11.99
C PHE A 90 -13.36 0.30 10.59
N ALA A 91 -12.25 -0.42 10.47
CA ALA A 91 -11.61 -0.70 9.20
C ALA A 91 -12.42 -1.66 8.29
N PHE A 92 -13.48 -2.27 8.80
CA PHE A 92 -14.46 -3.04 8.02
C PHE A 92 -15.69 -2.20 7.64
N GLY A 93 -15.72 -0.93 8.04
CA GLY A 93 -16.78 0.01 7.70
C GLY A 93 -16.54 0.71 6.37
N PHE A 94 -17.35 1.72 6.09
CA PHE A 94 -17.24 2.48 4.85
C PHE A 94 -16.19 3.59 4.97
N GLY A 95 -15.28 3.65 4.01
CA GLY A 95 -14.25 4.69 3.87
C GLY A 95 -14.48 5.54 2.63
N GLN A 96 -14.55 6.87 2.81
CA GLN A 96 -14.62 7.83 1.72
C GLN A 96 -13.21 8.31 1.35
N SER A 97 -12.86 8.19 0.08
CA SER A 97 -11.60 8.67 -0.48
C SER A 97 -11.86 9.57 -1.69
N ARG A 98 -11.09 10.64 -1.77
CA ARG A 98 -11.02 11.50 -2.95
C ARG A 98 -9.76 12.36 -2.89
N TRP A 99 -9.01 12.45 -3.99
CA TRP A 99 -8.03 13.51 -4.14
C TRP A 99 -8.69 14.88 -4.20
N GLY A 100 -8.16 15.86 -3.46
CA GLY A 100 -8.64 17.24 -3.44
C GLY A 100 -9.46 17.63 -2.20
N TYR A 101 -9.45 16.84 -1.12
CA TYR A 101 -9.78 17.32 0.22
C TYR A 101 -8.54 18.00 0.79
N LYS A 102 -8.49 19.33 0.72
CA LYS A 102 -7.28 20.11 0.96
C LYS A 102 -7.25 20.79 2.32
N THR A 103 -8.42 21.01 2.91
CA THR A 103 -8.56 21.75 4.16
C THR A 103 -9.39 20.97 5.15
N LYS A 104 -9.29 21.32 6.43
CA LYS A 104 -10.13 20.79 7.52
C LYS A 104 -11.62 20.84 7.17
N GLU A 105 -12.07 21.97 6.61
CA GLU A 105 -13.46 22.21 6.25
C GLU A 105 -13.97 21.27 5.16
N ASP A 106 -13.10 20.82 4.25
CA ASP A 106 -13.48 19.84 3.22
C ASP A 106 -13.86 18.50 3.86
N PHE A 107 -13.10 18.05 4.86
CA PHE A 107 -13.40 16.82 5.60
C PHE A 107 -14.67 16.97 6.45
N GLU A 108 -14.86 18.11 7.10
CA GLU A 108 -16.07 18.42 7.88
C GLU A 108 -17.32 18.38 7.00
N LYS A 109 -17.28 19.00 5.81
CA LYS A 109 -18.39 18.95 4.85
C LYS A 109 -18.72 17.54 4.40
N VAL A 110 -17.68 16.72 4.14
CA VAL A 110 -17.89 15.31 3.79
C VAL A 110 -18.57 14.58 4.91
N ALA A 111 -18.05 14.68 6.14
CA ALA A 111 -18.61 14.04 7.32
C ALA A 111 -20.09 14.47 7.55
N GLN A 112 -20.35 15.78 7.48
CA GLN A 112 -21.69 16.33 7.62
C GLN A 112 -22.64 15.80 6.54
N GLY A 113 -22.22 15.80 5.26
CA GLY A 113 -23.02 15.31 4.14
C GLY A 113 -23.46 13.86 4.32
N TYR A 114 -22.55 12.98 4.80
CA TYR A 114 -22.89 11.59 5.10
C TYR A 114 -23.91 11.48 6.26
N ARG A 115 -23.73 12.28 7.34
CA ARG A 115 -24.65 12.28 8.49
C ARG A 115 -26.04 12.81 8.12
N GLU A 116 -26.13 13.90 7.38
CA GLU A 116 -27.41 14.50 6.94
C GLU A 116 -28.22 13.55 6.04
N ASN A 117 -27.53 12.76 5.23
CA ASN A 117 -28.16 11.77 4.35
C ASN A 117 -28.33 10.39 4.99
N HIS A 118 -28.02 10.25 6.29
CA HIS A 118 -28.11 8.99 7.04
C HIS A 118 -27.29 7.84 6.41
N ILE A 119 -26.15 8.17 5.80
CA ILE A 119 -25.23 7.19 5.22
C ILE A 119 -24.12 6.90 6.24
N PRO A 120 -23.85 5.63 6.58
CA PRO A 120 -22.73 5.27 7.45
C PRO A 120 -21.39 5.73 6.87
N LEU A 121 -20.51 6.22 7.75
CA LEU A 121 -19.14 6.60 7.40
C LEU A 121 -18.25 6.32 8.60
N ASP A 122 -17.19 5.54 8.40
CA ASP A 122 -16.26 5.13 9.44
C ASP A 122 -14.87 5.73 9.26
N MET A 123 -14.48 6.02 8.00
CA MET A 123 -13.16 6.56 7.66
C MET A 123 -13.26 7.61 6.56
N ILE A 124 -12.36 8.59 6.61
CA ILE A 124 -12.06 9.47 5.48
C ILE A 124 -10.56 9.42 5.24
N TYR A 125 -10.18 9.14 3.99
CA TYR A 125 -8.78 9.12 3.58
C TYR A 125 -8.28 10.53 3.31
N MET A 126 -7.10 10.85 3.85
CA MET A 126 -6.39 12.10 3.60
C MET A 126 -5.35 11.84 2.50
N ASP A 127 -5.60 12.39 1.32
CA ASP A 127 -4.68 12.32 0.19
C ASP A 127 -3.53 13.31 0.35
N ILE A 128 -2.60 13.37 -0.58
CA ILE A 128 -1.32 14.10 -0.50
C ILE A 128 -1.41 15.57 -0.09
N ASP A 129 -2.57 16.21 -0.29
CA ASP A 129 -2.77 17.65 -0.02
C ASP A 129 -2.73 18.01 1.49
N TYR A 130 -2.76 17.04 2.43
CA TYR A 130 -2.59 17.37 3.86
C TYR A 130 -1.14 17.63 4.25
N MET A 131 -0.18 17.16 3.46
CA MET A 131 1.25 17.31 3.72
C MET A 131 1.74 18.73 3.35
N ASP A 132 2.80 19.19 4.00
CA ASP A 132 3.55 20.35 3.53
C ASP A 132 4.36 19.95 2.27
N SER A 133 3.97 20.51 1.13
CA SER A 133 4.68 20.32 -0.15
C SER A 133 4.91 18.85 -0.51
N TYR A 134 3.94 17.99 -0.15
CA TYR A 134 3.96 16.53 -0.34
C TYR A 134 5.13 15.80 0.34
N LYS A 135 5.64 16.36 1.45
CA LYS A 135 6.68 15.74 2.28
C LYS A 135 6.05 14.80 3.29
N ASP A 136 6.47 13.54 3.30
CA ASP A 136 6.02 12.56 4.28
C ASP A 136 6.26 13.03 5.73
N PHE A 137 5.36 12.66 6.61
CA PHE A 137 5.44 12.99 8.05
C PHE A 137 5.44 14.51 8.32
N THR A 138 4.74 15.27 7.48
CA THR A 138 4.43 16.68 7.70
C THR A 138 2.93 16.91 7.64
N VAL A 139 2.48 18.03 8.17
CA VAL A 139 1.11 18.53 8.05
C VAL A 139 1.20 19.99 7.66
N ASN A 140 0.43 20.43 6.67
CA ASN A 140 0.44 21.81 6.21
C ASN A 140 -0.41 22.73 7.11
N ASP A 141 -0.29 24.04 6.91
CA ASP A 141 -0.95 25.07 7.74
C ASP A 141 -2.48 25.10 7.62
N ASP A 142 -3.07 24.48 6.59
CA ASP A 142 -4.53 24.39 6.42
C ASP A 142 -5.19 23.43 7.44
N PHE A 143 -4.37 22.67 8.20
CA PHE A 143 -4.78 21.77 9.27
C PHE A 143 -4.30 22.28 10.65
N GLU A 144 -4.52 23.56 10.94
CA GLU A 144 -4.21 24.15 12.26
C GLU A 144 -4.76 23.29 13.39
N ASP A 145 -3.96 23.05 14.44
CA ASP A 145 -4.25 22.12 15.54
C ASP A 145 -4.71 20.72 15.05
N PHE A 146 -3.88 20.10 14.21
CA PHE A 146 -4.16 18.78 13.65
C PHE A 146 -4.55 17.73 14.71
N PRO A 147 -3.91 17.65 15.91
CA PRO A 147 -4.36 16.74 16.96
C PRO A 147 -5.78 16.99 17.45
N ALA A 148 -6.23 18.25 17.50
CA ALA A 148 -7.62 18.57 17.88
C ALA A 148 -8.57 18.10 16.78
N PHE A 149 -8.26 18.38 15.53
CA PHE A 149 -9.04 17.92 14.38
C PHE A 149 -9.19 16.39 14.34
N VAL A 150 -8.10 15.66 14.58
CA VAL A 150 -8.14 14.18 14.65
C VAL A 150 -9.10 13.73 15.77
N ARG A 151 -9.06 14.38 16.95
CA ARG A 151 -9.98 14.06 18.07
C ARG A 151 -11.43 14.37 17.71
N GLU A 152 -11.72 15.53 17.12
CA GLU A 152 -13.07 15.96 16.70
C GLU A 152 -13.70 14.96 15.73
N MET A 153 -12.94 14.49 14.76
CA MET A 153 -13.40 13.47 13.82
C MET A 153 -13.63 12.12 14.51
N LYS A 154 -12.74 11.75 15.43
CA LYS A 154 -12.86 10.52 16.22
C LYS A 154 -14.09 10.52 17.12
N ASP A 155 -14.44 11.66 17.73
CA ASP A 155 -15.64 11.84 18.54
C ASP A 155 -16.93 11.68 17.72
N GLN A 156 -16.87 11.97 16.42
CA GLN A 156 -17.93 11.68 15.45
C GLN A 156 -17.90 10.24 14.93
N HIS A 157 -17.05 9.37 15.49
CA HIS A 157 -16.81 7.98 15.05
C HIS A 157 -16.24 7.86 13.63
N ILE A 158 -15.48 8.86 13.17
CA ILE A 158 -14.79 8.86 11.88
C ILE A 158 -13.29 8.83 12.15
N ARG A 159 -12.57 7.92 11.47
CA ARG A 159 -11.11 7.85 11.51
C ARG A 159 -10.53 8.54 10.29
N LEU A 160 -9.55 9.39 10.50
CA LEU A 160 -8.73 9.95 9.43
C LEU A 160 -7.62 8.98 9.08
N ILE A 161 -7.45 8.68 7.78
CA ILE A 161 -6.48 7.72 7.26
C ILE A 161 -5.55 8.46 6.29
N PRO A 162 -4.44 9.05 6.78
CA PRO A 162 -3.51 9.75 5.92
C PRO A 162 -2.72 8.80 5.01
N ILE A 163 -2.44 9.28 3.80
CA ILE A 163 -1.52 8.65 2.87
C ILE A 163 -0.08 8.87 3.33
N ILE A 164 0.77 7.87 3.12
CA ILE A 164 2.22 7.99 3.12
C ILE A 164 2.72 7.39 1.81
N ASP A 165 3.42 8.20 1.04
CA ASP A 165 4.11 7.79 -0.17
C ASP A 165 5.56 7.48 0.18
N ALA A 166 6.09 6.33 -0.19
CA ALA A 166 7.45 5.95 0.17
C ALA A 166 8.55 6.70 -0.64
N GLY A 167 8.26 7.92 -1.08
CA GLY A 167 9.13 8.79 -1.87
C GLY A 167 9.54 10.03 -1.09
N VAL A 168 10.71 9.98 -0.42
CA VAL A 168 11.21 11.09 0.40
C VAL A 168 11.74 12.21 -0.50
N LYS A 169 11.12 13.39 -0.44
CA LYS A 169 11.52 14.57 -1.23
C LYS A 169 12.97 14.94 -0.98
N ILE A 170 13.71 15.22 -2.05
CA ILE A 170 15.07 15.75 -1.98
C ILE A 170 14.98 17.25 -1.72
N GLU A 171 15.16 17.65 -0.47
CA GLU A 171 15.07 19.06 -0.05
C GLU A 171 15.92 19.30 1.20
N ASP A 172 16.81 20.29 1.12
CA ASP A 172 17.63 20.72 2.25
C ASP A 172 16.75 21.29 3.37
N GLY A 173 17.04 20.94 4.62
CA GLY A 173 16.23 21.32 5.78
C GLY A 173 15.03 20.41 6.06
N TYR A 174 14.80 19.41 5.22
CA TYR A 174 13.80 18.36 5.48
C TYR A 174 14.49 17.22 6.25
N ASP A 175 14.13 17.06 7.51
CA ASP A 175 14.81 16.17 8.46
C ASP A 175 14.81 14.69 8.02
N VAL A 176 13.70 14.21 7.43
CA VAL A 176 13.62 12.82 6.94
C VAL A 176 14.60 12.59 5.80
N TYR A 177 14.74 13.57 4.89
CA TYR A 177 15.74 13.51 3.82
C TYR A 177 17.15 13.52 4.37
N GLU A 178 17.47 14.48 5.24
CA GLU A 178 18.82 14.64 5.78
C GLU A 178 19.26 13.43 6.61
N GLU A 179 18.37 12.89 7.44
CA GLU A 179 18.66 11.67 8.20
C GLU A 179 18.87 10.45 7.29
N GLY A 180 18.02 10.30 6.26
CA GLY A 180 18.11 9.20 5.30
C GLY A 180 19.44 9.20 4.55
N VAL A 181 19.87 10.36 4.04
CA VAL A 181 21.18 10.55 3.38
C VAL A 181 22.33 10.25 4.34
N LYS A 182 22.29 10.88 5.53
CA LYS A 182 23.35 10.74 6.54
C LYS A 182 23.60 9.28 6.94
N ASN A 183 22.54 8.49 7.06
CA ASN A 183 22.62 7.11 7.51
C ASN A 183 22.63 6.09 6.35
N ARG A 184 22.57 6.56 5.10
CA ARG A 184 22.52 5.70 3.91
C ARG A 184 21.32 4.75 3.94
N TYR A 185 20.16 5.27 4.25
CA TYR A 185 18.92 4.51 4.36
C TYR A 185 18.09 4.46 3.06
N PHE A 186 18.57 5.10 1.99
CA PHE A 186 17.92 5.09 0.69
C PHE A 186 18.46 4.00 -0.23
N CYS A 187 17.61 3.55 -1.15
CA CYS A 187 18.00 2.64 -2.21
C CYS A 187 19.15 3.22 -3.04
N GLN A 188 20.13 2.38 -3.38
CA GLN A 188 21.33 2.78 -4.11
C GLN A 188 21.39 2.11 -5.47
N ARG A 189 22.07 2.76 -6.41
CA ARG A 189 22.48 2.20 -7.69
C ARG A 189 23.74 1.33 -7.51
N GLU A 190 24.10 0.57 -8.54
CA GLU A 190 25.31 -0.27 -8.51
C GLU A 190 26.59 0.53 -8.27
N ASP A 191 26.65 1.78 -8.69
CA ASP A 191 27.79 2.69 -8.46
C ASP A 191 27.84 3.30 -7.05
N GLY A 192 26.88 2.96 -6.21
CA GLY A 192 26.77 3.45 -4.83
C GLY A 192 26.14 4.84 -4.70
N SER A 193 25.67 5.45 -5.77
CA SER A 193 24.86 6.66 -5.73
C SER A 193 23.44 6.35 -5.29
N ASP A 194 22.80 7.29 -4.60
CA ASP A 194 21.39 7.13 -4.19
C ASP A 194 20.48 7.11 -5.44
N PHE A 195 19.51 6.20 -5.43
CA PHE A 195 18.52 6.11 -6.49
C PHE A 195 17.57 7.32 -6.43
N VAL A 196 17.34 7.95 -7.58
CA VAL A 196 16.41 9.09 -7.73
C VAL A 196 15.35 8.75 -8.74
N ALA A 197 14.09 8.99 -8.40
CA ALA A 197 12.97 9.03 -9.32
C ALA A 197 11.98 10.11 -8.88
N ALA A 198 11.08 10.53 -9.75
CA ALA A 198 10.11 11.57 -9.44
C ALA A 198 8.75 10.95 -9.09
N VAL A 199 8.18 11.41 -7.99
CA VAL A 199 6.77 11.19 -7.59
C VAL A 199 6.12 12.55 -7.30
N TRP A 200 5.07 12.61 -6.48
CA TRP A 200 4.31 13.85 -6.27
C TRP A 200 5.15 15.07 -5.82
N PRO A 201 6.12 14.96 -4.88
CA PRO A 201 6.92 16.10 -4.48
C PRO A 201 8.02 16.49 -5.47
N GLY A 202 8.20 15.79 -6.59
CA GLY A 202 9.30 15.93 -7.54
C GLY A 202 10.36 14.85 -7.36
N ASP A 203 11.63 15.22 -7.43
CA ASP A 203 12.74 14.27 -7.23
C ASP A 203 12.78 13.76 -5.79
N THR A 204 12.85 12.43 -5.65
CA THR A 204 12.80 11.72 -4.37
C THR A 204 13.84 10.62 -4.27
N HIS A 205 14.17 10.28 -3.05
CA HIS A 205 14.82 9.02 -2.69
C HIS A 205 13.81 8.05 -2.08
N PHE A 206 14.07 6.76 -2.20
CA PHE A 206 13.20 5.70 -1.69
C PHE A 206 13.88 4.97 -0.54
N PRO A 207 13.22 4.78 0.63
CA PRO A 207 13.78 4.01 1.73
C PRO A 207 14.12 2.59 1.30
N ASP A 208 15.32 2.11 1.64
CA ASP A 208 15.71 0.72 1.42
C ASP A 208 15.04 -0.19 2.45
N VAL A 209 13.83 -0.64 2.16
CA VAL A 209 13.05 -1.49 3.07
C VAL A 209 13.64 -2.90 3.23
N LEU A 210 14.61 -3.30 2.41
CA LEU A 210 15.38 -4.54 2.60
C LEU A 210 16.46 -4.38 3.68
N ASN A 211 16.94 -3.15 3.90
CA ASN A 211 17.81 -2.83 5.03
C ASN A 211 16.99 -2.76 6.34
N PRO A 212 17.22 -3.63 7.34
CA PRO A 212 16.47 -3.63 8.59
C PRO A 212 16.52 -2.31 9.37
N GLU A 213 17.64 -1.60 9.31
CA GLU A 213 17.82 -0.32 9.98
C GLU A 213 17.02 0.80 9.30
N ALA A 214 17.07 0.86 7.96
CA ALA A 214 16.27 1.80 7.18
C ALA A 214 14.77 1.53 7.36
N ARG A 215 14.34 0.27 7.32
CA ARG A 215 12.96 -0.11 7.59
C ARG A 215 12.49 0.30 8.97
N LYS A 216 13.33 0.10 10.00
CA LYS A 216 13.02 0.54 11.36
C LYS A 216 12.94 2.06 11.45
N TRP A 217 13.90 2.77 10.90
CA TRP A 217 13.95 4.23 10.88
C TRP A 217 12.70 4.81 10.22
N PHE A 218 12.34 4.37 9.01
CA PHE A 218 11.16 4.86 8.31
C PHE A 218 9.86 4.51 9.05
N GLY A 219 9.79 3.30 9.61
CA GLY A 219 8.68 2.90 10.46
C GLY A 219 8.54 3.75 11.74
N ASP A 220 9.65 4.17 12.37
CA ASP A 220 9.61 5.04 13.54
C ASP A 220 9.09 6.45 13.22
N LYS A 221 9.22 6.93 11.97
CA LYS A 221 8.68 8.24 11.53
C LYS A 221 7.15 8.31 11.58
N TYR A 222 6.45 7.17 11.45
CA TYR A 222 4.99 7.12 11.60
C TYR A 222 4.51 7.63 12.96
N ARG A 223 5.39 7.67 13.98
CA ARG A 223 5.07 8.24 15.30
C ARG A 223 4.64 9.70 15.22
N PHE A 224 5.16 10.45 14.27
CA PHE A 224 4.70 11.83 14.04
C PHE A 224 3.18 11.93 13.91
N LEU A 225 2.54 10.98 13.25
CA LEU A 225 1.09 10.94 13.06
C LEU A 225 0.36 10.13 14.14
N THR A 226 0.93 9.00 14.58
CA THR A 226 0.27 8.18 15.61
C THR A 226 0.21 8.87 16.97
N ASP A 227 1.22 9.67 17.33
CA ASP A 227 1.22 10.46 18.57
C ASP A 227 0.18 11.58 18.54
N GLN A 228 -0.31 11.96 17.36
CA GLN A 228 -1.41 12.90 17.14
C GLN A 228 -2.79 12.23 17.08
N GLY A 229 -2.86 10.91 17.24
CA GLY A 229 -4.11 10.16 17.34
C GLY A 229 -4.54 9.42 16.07
N ILE A 230 -3.73 9.39 15.03
CA ILE A 230 -3.97 8.60 13.82
C ILE A 230 -3.86 7.10 14.14
N GLU A 231 -4.83 6.31 13.68
CA GLU A 231 -4.99 4.89 14.00
C GLU A 231 -4.86 3.98 12.76
N GLY A 232 -4.64 4.54 11.58
CA GLY A 232 -4.49 3.79 10.34
C GLY A 232 -3.84 4.64 9.25
N PHE A 233 -3.28 3.98 8.25
CA PHE A 233 -2.55 4.62 7.17
C PHE A 233 -2.93 4.00 5.83
N TRP A 234 -2.80 4.77 4.78
CA TRP A 234 -2.80 4.33 3.40
C TRP A 234 -1.37 4.50 2.86
N ASN A 235 -0.73 3.41 2.45
CA ASN A 235 0.55 3.47 1.75
C ASN A 235 0.29 3.36 0.25
N ASP A 236 0.82 4.31 -0.50
CA ASP A 236 0.71 4.37 -1.95
C ASP A 236 2.09 4.54 -2.58
N MET A 237 2.16 4.44 -3.89
CA MET A 237 3.40 4.59 -4.68
C MET A 237 4.54 3.62 -4.27
N ASN A 238 4.19 2.43 -3.78
CA ASN A 238 5.14 1.41 -3.31
C ASN A 238 5.58 0.46 -4.43
#